data_b1b6244efc7542113a0f6b095f4dcefd
#
_entry.id   b1b6244efc7542113a0f6b095f4dcefd
#
_cell.length_a   1.000
_cell.length_b   1.000
_cell.length_c   1.000
_cell.angle_alpha   90.00
_cell.angle_beta   90.00
_cell.angle_gamma   90.00
#
_symmetry.space_group_name_H-M   'P 1'
#
loop_
_entity.id
_entity.type
_entity.pdbx_description
1 polymer ?
#
loop_
_entity_poly.entity_id
_entity_poly.type
_entity_poly.pdbx_seq_one_letter_code
_entity_poly.pdbx_strand_id
1 'polypeptide(L)'
;LPNNGGYHDDSIDIQINVTYWTQDLQQVDAPGEGTTTVMSARVKLTDVSQFRTGFANKYPSKQARHVNDMTKRFNAVMGIDGDYCLYHEQGIVVRNGQTLRMRPHKGRDELIVDENGDFHLITCTTQAKWDEYIAGGGTVLHAFCFGPALVVDGVPLTSLDDVTIDNGKAKKAQRMVIGQIGTLEYLI
;
A
#
# COMPACT_ATOMS: atom_id res chain seq x y z
N LEU A 1 8.24 16.98 12.12
CA LEU A 1 6.90 17.01 11.53
C LEU A 1 5.94 17.55 12.57
N PRO A 2 4.98 18.42 12.21
CA PRO A 2 3.93 18.80 13.15
C PRO A 2 3.17 17.55 13.56
N ASN A 3 2.80 17.43 14.84
CA ASN A 3 2.12 16.24 15.35
C ASN A 3 0.75 15.99 14.71
N ASN A 4 0.15 17.03 14.13
CA ASN A 4 -1.06 16.93 13.33
C ASN A 4 -0.89 17.89 12.15
N GLY A 5 -1.11 17.41 10.96
CA GLY A 5 -0.98 18.18 9.73
C GLY A 5 -1.91 17.62 8.67
N GLY A 6 -1.82 18.16 7.48
CA GLY A 6 -2.61 17.68 6.38
C GLY A 6 -2.47 18.54 5.14
N TYR A 7 -3.28 18.21 4.17
CA TYR A 7 -3.47 18.95 2.93
C TYR A 7 -4.95 18.98 2.62
N HIS A 8 -5.46 20.10 2.17
CA HIS A 8 -6.85 20.23 1.78
C HIS A 8 -6.98 21.16 0.58
N ASP A 9 -7.69 20.71 -0.44
CA ASP A 9 -8.21 21.51 -1.53
C ASP A 9 -9.60 20.97 -1.97
N ASP A 10 -10.13 21.44 -3.08
CA ASP A 10 -11.45 21.04 -3.58
C ASP A 10 -11.52 19.57 -4.02
N SER A 11 -10.39 18.90 -4.14
CA SER A 11 -10.29 17.56 -4.73
C SER A 11 -9.61 16.51 -3.87
N ILE A 12 -8.75 16.94 -2.92
CA ILE A 12 -7.98 16.05 -2.06
C ILE A 12 -8.05 16.56 -0.62
N ASP A 13 -8.43 15.68 0.31
CA ASP A 13 -8.33 15.94 1.75
C ASP A 13 -7.40 14.89 2.40
N ILE A 14 -6.36 15.36 3.08
CA ILE A 14 -5.40 14.52 3.79
C ILE A 14 -5.30 15.00 5.23
N GLN A 15 -5.59 14.12 6.18
CA GLN A 15 -5.45 14.36 7.61
C GLN A 15 -4.36 13.45 8.17
N ILE A 16 -3.31 14.04 8.74
CA ILE A 16 -2.17 13.29 9.29
C ILE A 16 -2.24 13.33 10.81
N ASN A 17 -2.07 12.16 11.42
CA ASN A 17 -1.96 12.00 12.85
C ASN A 17 -0.68 11.23 13.20
N VAL A 18 -0.01 11.63 14.29
CA VAL A 18 1.19 10.98 14.80
C VAL A 18 0.94 10.54 16.23
N THR A 19 1.12 9.27 16.49
CA THR A 19 0.96 8.67 17.81
C THR A 19 2.18 7.86 18.20
N TYR A 20 2.38 7.68 19.50
CA TYR A 20 3.50 6.93 20.06
C TYR A 20 2.96 5.79 20.90
N TRP A 21 3.51 4.59 20.74
CA TRP A 21 3.03 3.37 21.35
C TRP A 21 4.16 2.62 22.04
N THR A 22 3.93 2.14 23.25
CA THR A 22 4.85 1.23 23.94
C THR A 22 4.80 -0.17 23.34
N GLN A 23 5.70 -1.05 23.78
CA GLN A 23 5.68 -2.46 23.34
C GLN A 23 4.42 -3.21 23.80
N ASP A 24 3.81 -2.76 24.91
CA ASP A 24 2.55 -3.32 25.43
C ASP A 24 1.31 -2.66 24.82
N LEU A 25 1.46 -2.00 23.67
CA LEU A 25 0.41 -1.34 22.89
C LEU A 25 -0.37 -0.27 23.69
N GLN A 26 0.31 0.42 24.61
CA GLN A 26 -0.25 1.59 25.28
C GLN A 26 0.20 2.86 24.56
N GLN A 27 -0.77 3.73 24.26
CA GLN A 27 -0.46 5.04 23.69
C GLN A 27 0.11 5.96 24.75
N VAL A 28 1.15 6.73 24.38
CA VAL A 28 1.81 7.72 25.22
C VAL A 28 1.91 9.05 24.49
N ASP A 29 2.06 10.14 25.24
CA ASP A 29 2.00 11.52 24.71
C ASP A 29 3.28 11.94 23.97
N ALA A 30 4.39 11.27 24.21
CA ALA A 30 5.68 11.62 23.62
C ALA A 30 6.52 10.38 23.28
N PRO A 31 7.43 10.48 22.29
CA PRO A 31 8.36 9.39 21.98
C PRO A 31 9.36 9.22 23.13
N GLY A 32 9.75 7.96 23.40
CA GLY A 32 10.73 7.58 24.40
C GLY A 32 11.43 6.28 24.03
N GLU A 33 12.32 5.82 24.91
CA GLU A 33 12.97 4.54 24.72
C GLU A 33 11.92 3.42 24.68
N GLY A 34 12.02 2.53 23.71
CA GLY A 34 11.09 1.42 23.52
C GLY A 34 9.73 1.79 22.90
N THR A 35 9.53 3.04 22.50
CA THR A 35 8.30 3.43 21.81
C THR A 35 8.38 3.23 20.29
N THR A 36 7.22 3.01 19.68
CA THR A 36 7.01 2.99 18.23
C THR A 36 6.25 4.24 17.83
N THR A 37 6.77 4.99 16.88
CA THR A 37 6.03 6.09 16.26
C THR A 37 5.14 5.54 15.16
N VAL A 38 3.85 5.81 15.25
CA VAL A 38 2.86 5.49 14.21
C VAL A 38 2.40 6.80 13.59
N MET A 39 2.65 6.95 12.29
CA MET A 39 2.11 8.03 11.49
C MET A 39 0.97 7.46 10.65
N SER A 40 -0.21 8.01 10.79
CA SER A 40 -1.37 7.64 9.97
C SER A 40 -1.84 8.83 9.14
N ALA A 41 -2.27 8.55 7.93
CA ALA A 41 -2.87 9.55 7.05
C ALA A 41 -4.21 9.04 6.54
N ARG A 42 -5.29 9.76 6.82
CA ARG A 42 -6.58 9.55 6.18
C ARG A 42 -6.58 10.40 4.91
N VAL A 43 -6.75 9.74 3.76
CA VAL A 43 -6.71 10.37 2.44
C VAL A 43 -8.06 10.19 1.78
N LYS A 44 -8.71 11.28 1.41
CA LYS A 44 -9.95 11.27 0.65
C LYS A 44 -9.74 11.95 -0.69
N LEU A 45 -10.16 11.29 -1.75
CA LEU A 45 -10.04 11.75 -3.13
C LEU A 45 -11.45 11.99 -3.70
N THR A 46 -11.54 12.85 -4.71
CA THR A 46 -12.79 13.05 -5.47
C THR A 46 -12.81 12.27 -6.78
N ASP A 47 -11.64 11.81 -7.25
CA ASP A 47 -11.51 11.10 -8.52
C ASP A 47 -10.36 10.08 -8.45
N VAL A 48 -10.58 8.89 -9.00
CA VAL A 48 -9.60 7.80 -8.99
C VAL A 48 -8.29 8.15 -9.70
N SER A 49 -8.33 9.05 -10.68
CA SER A 49 -7.11 9.51 -11.41
C SER A 49 -6.09 10.20 -10.50
N GLN A 50 -6.49 10.57 -9.29
CA GLN A 50 -5.60 11.13 -8.27
C GLN A 50 -4.79 10.04 -7.55
N PHE A 51 -5.23 8.78 -7.58
CA PHE A 51 -4.47 7.62 -7.10
C PHE A 51 -3.55 7.13 -8.21
N ARG A 52 -2.28 7.54 -8.17
CA ARG A 52 -1.31 7.26 -9.24
C ARG A 52 -0.10 6.50 -8.74
N THR A 53 0.50 5.74 -9.62
CA THR A 53 1.76 5.06 -9.38
C THR A 53 2.85 5.58 -10.30
N GLY A 54 4.09 5.52 -9.83
CA GLY A 54 5.24 5.93 -10.63
C GLY A 54 6.49 5.14 -10.27
N PHE A 55 7.32 4.85 -11.27
CA PHE A 55 8.65 4.29 -11.05
C PHE A 55 9.69 5.39 -10.91
N ALA A 56 10.70 5.13 -10.08
CA ALA A 56 11.86 6.02 -9.94
C ALA A 56 12.57 6.26 -11.29
N ASN A 57 12.61 5.22 -12.12
CA ASN A 57 13.08 5.25 -13.50
C ASN A 57 12.18 4.37 -14.39
N LYS A 58 12.50 4.29 -15.68
CA LYS A 58 11.76 3.41 -16.60
C LYS A 58 11.83 1.96 -16.11
N TYR A 59 10.67 1.30 -16.03
CA TYR A 59 10.60 -0.13 -15.72
C TYR A 59 11.40 -0.95 -16.78
N PRO A 60 12.20 -1.97 -16.38
CA PRO A 60 12.38 -2.53 -15.04
C PRO A 60 13.65 -2.07 -14.30
N SER A 61 14.06 -0.82 -14.40
CA SER A 61 15.27 -0.31 -13.75
C SER A 61 15.19 -0.40 -12.22
N LYS A 62 16.22 -0.95 -11.59
CA LYS A 62 16.37 -1.03 -10.12
C LYS A 62 16.92 0.25 -9.48
N GLN A 63 17.10 1.32 -10.24
CA GLN A 63 17.61 2.57 -9.72
C GLN A 63 16.58 3.22 -8.78
N ALA A 64 16.93 3.42 -7.53
CA ALA A 64 16.08 4.01 -6.51
C ALA A 64 16.11 5.55 -6.56
N ARG A 65 15.04 6.17 -6.04
CA ARG A 65 14.94 7.60 -5.73
C ARG A 65 14.21 7.79 -4.42
N HIS A 66 14.47 8.89 -3.74
CA HIS A 66 13.71 9.23 -2.54
C HIS A 66 12.25 9.58 -2.89
N VAL A 67 11.32 9.23 -2.01
CA VAL A 67 9.89 9.52 -2.19
C VAL A 67 9.64 11.02 -2.40
N ASN A 68 10.37 11.89 -1.67
CA ASN A 68 10.27 13.35 -1.84
C ASN A 68 10.62 13.83 -3.26
N ASP A 69 11.57 13.18 -3.93
CA ASP A 69 11.93 13.53 -5.32
C ASP A 69 10.85 13.02 -6.29
N MET A 70 10.25 11.88 -5.94
CA MET A 70 9.14 11.32 -6.71
C MET A 70 7.88 12.18 -6.61
N THR A 71 7.51 12.64 -5.40
CA THR A 71 6.36 13.54 -5.21
C THR A 71 6.51 14.82 -6.02
N LYS A 72 7.69 15.45 -5.97
CA LYS A 72 7.99 16.64 -6.80
C LYS A 72 7.88 16.35 -8.30
N ARG A 73 8.48 15.24 -8.75
CA ARG A 73 8.47 14.86 -10.17
C ARG A 73 7.08 14.61 -10.73
N PHE A 74 6.22 14.00 -9.93
CA PHE A 74 4.84 13.65 -10.32
C PHE A 74 3.81 14.68 -9.91
N ASN A 75 4.24 15.83 -9.35
CA ASN A 75 3.36 16.86 -8.81
C ASN A 75 2.31 16.26 -7.87
N ALA A 76 2.77 15.41 -6.95
CA ALA A 76 1.92 14.74 -5.98
C ALA A 76 1.97 15.45 -4.63
N VAL A 77 0.84 15.58 -3.96
CA VAL A 77 0.74 16.18 -2.61
C VAL A 77 1.21 15.22 -1.52
N MET A 78 1.13 13.91 -1.80
CA MET A 78 1.60 12.83 -0.91
C MET A 78 2.20 11.69 -1.74
N GLY A 79 3.18 10.99 -1.18
CA GLY A 79 3.76 9.79 -1.76
C GLY A 79 4.16 8.80 -0.69
N ILE A 80 4.01 7.53 -1.00
CA ILE A 80 4.44 6.40 -0.18
C ILE A 80 5.21 5.39 -1.03
N ASP A 81 5.98 4.53 -0.36
CA ASP A 81 6.61 3.40 -1.02
C ASP A 81 5.55 2.39 -1.51
N GLY A 82 5.78 1.81 -2.67
CA GLY A 82 4.99 0.69 -3.17
C GLY A 82 5.58 -0.67 -2.78
N ASP A 83 5.36 -1.64 -3.67
CA ASP A 83 5.92 -2.98 -3.52
C ASP A 83 7.38 -3.07 -4.01
N TYR A 84 8.04 -4.19 -3.71
CA TYR A 84 9.40 -4.50 -4.15
C TYR A 84 9.45 -5.16 -5.54
N CYS A 85 8.52 -4.82 -6.44
CA CYS A 85 8.34 -5.50 -7.71
C CYS A 85 9.60 -5.59 -8.59
N LEU A 86 10.54 -4.65 -8.43
CA LEU A 86 11.79 -4.63 -9.20
C LEU A 86 12.88 -5.55 -8.62
N TYR A 87 12.71 -6.00 -7.38
CA TYR A 87 13.66 -6.89 -6.71
C TYR A 87 13.18 -8.34 -6.67
N HIS A 88 11.94 -8.60 -7.11
CA HIS A 88 11.37 -9.93 -7.25
C HIS A 88 11.08 -10.24 -8.72
N GLU A 89 11.28 -11.49 -9.11
CA GLU A 89 10.97 -11.97 -10.46
C GLU A 89 9.52 -12.39 -10.61
N GLN A 90 8.85 -12.65 -9.51
CA GLN A 90 7.44 -13.03 -9.44
C GLN A 90 6.58 -11.90 -8.86
N GLY A 91 5.27 -12.07 -8.92
CA GLY A 91 4.24 -11.09 -8.58
C GLY A 91 3.65 -10.44 -9.83
N ILE A 92 2.38 -10.10 -9.76
CA ILE A 92 1.70 -9.36 -10.82
C ILE A 92 2.03 -7.88 -10.66
N VAL A 93 2.32 -7.21 -11.75
CA VAL A 93 2.64 -5.77 -11.77
C VAL A 93 1.78 -5.09 -12.83
N VAL A 94 0.77 -4.37 -12.38
CA VAL A 94 -0.05 -3.49 -13.21
C VAL A 94 0.09 -2.07 -12.67
N ARG A 95 0.36 -1.10 -13.54
CA ARG A 95 0.50 0.31 -13.16
C ARG A 95 -0.23 1.18 -14.16
N ASN A 96 -1.17 1.99 -13.67
CA ASN A 96 -2.01 2.88 -14.50
C ASN A 96 -2.67 2.12 -15.67
N GLY A 97 -3.27 0.96 -15.40
CA GLY A 97 -3.92 0.09 -16.39
C GLY A 97 -2.97 -0.69 -17.32
N GLN A 98 -1.65 -0.48 -17.22
CA GLN A 98 -0.68 -1.19 -18.02
C GLN A 98 -0.12 -2.41 -17.30
N THR A 99 -0.31 -3.60 -17.86
CA THR A 99 0.33 -4.84 -17.35
C THR A 99 1.80 -4.86 -17.75
N LEU A 100 2.67 -4.85 -16.75
CA LEU A 100 4.13 -4.88 -16.93
C LEU A 100 4.72 -6.26 -16.66
N ARG A 101 4.07 -7.06 -15.80
CA ARG A 101 4.45 -8.43 -15.48
C ARG A 101 3.22 -9.23 -15.05
N MET A 102 3.09 -10.44 -15.54
CA MET A 102 2.05 -11.39 -15.18
C MET A 102 2.72 -12.71 -14.74
N ARG A 103 3.14 -12.77 -13.48
CA ARG A 103 3.78 -13.96 -12.87
C ARG A 103 3.30 -14.11 -11.42
N PRO A 104 2.09 -14.65 -11.19
CA PRO A 104 1.54 -14.81 -9.85
C PRO A 104 2.51 -15.49 -8.88
N HIS A 105 2.50 -15.08 -7.62
CA HIS A 105 3.36 -15.61 -6.58
C HIS A 105 2.53 -16.30 -5.49
N LYS A 106 2.49 -17.63 -5.50
CA LYS A 106 1.65 -18.45 -4.60
C LYS A 106 1.84 -18.15 -3.09
N GLY A 107 3.02 -17.70 -2.68
CA GLY A 107 3.31 -17.39 -1.27
C GLY A 107 3.07 -15.92 -0.90
N ARG A 108 2.43 -15.12 -1.75
CA ARG A 108 2.18 -13.70 -1.51
C ARG A 108 0.76 -13.31 -1.89
N ASP A 109 0.31 -12.24 -1.25
CA ASP A 109 -0.96 -11.63 -1.55
C ASP A 109 -0.80 -10.55 -2.62
N GLU A 110 -1.86 -10.28 -3.33
CA GLU A 110 -1.94 -9.22 -4.34
C GLU A 110 -3.01 -8.23 -3.93
N LEU A 111 -2.63 -6.95 -3.84
CA LEU A 111 -3.57 -5.85 -3.74
C LEU A 111 -3.87 -5.34 -5.15
N ILE A 112 -5.12 -5.37 -5.53
CA ILE A 112 -5.64 -4.76 -6.76
C ILE A 112 -6.36 -3.46 -6.38
N VAL A 113 -6.10 -2.41 -7.13
CA VAL A 113 -6.91 -1.19 -7.16
C VAL A 113 -7.61 -1.20 -8.51
N ASP A 114 -8.92 -1.24 -8.50
CA ASP A 114 -9.72 -1.25 -9.72
C ASP A 114 -9.90 0.16 -10.33
N GLU A 115 -10.64 0.26 -11.43
CA GLU A 115 -10.86 1.52 -12.13
C GLU A 115 -11.74 2.53 -11.37
N ASN A 116 -12.42 2.09 -10.29
CA ASN A 116 -13.18 2.95 -9.39
C ASN A 116 -12.35 3.39 -8.17
N GLY A 117 -11.14 2.83 -7.99
CA GLY A 117 -10.30 3.03 -6.83
C GLY A 117 -10.58 2.06 -5.69
N ASP A 118 -11.44 1.06 -5.90
CA ASP A 118 -11.74 0.07 -4.88
C ASP A 118 -10.64 -0.99 -4.76
N PHE A 119 -10.40 -1.42 -3.51
CA PHE A 119 -9.36 -2.40 -3.19
C PHE A 119 -9.94 -3.82 -3.21
N HIS A 120 -9.26 -4.69 -3.94
CA HIS A 120 -9.53 -6.12 -3.96
C HIS A 120 -8.28 -6.88 -3.57
N LEU A 121 -8.42 -7.91 -2.74
CA LEU A 121 -7.32 -8.70 -2.24
C LEU A 121 -7.41 -10.14 -2.77
N ILE A 122 -6.32 -10.60 -3.38
CA ILE A 122 -6.15 -12.01 -3.74
C ILE A 122 -5.06 -12.59 -2.83
N THR A 123 -5.47 -13.36 -1.83
CA THR A 123 -4.53 -14.01 -0.91
C THR A 123 -3.89 -15.25 -1.54
N CYS A 124 -2.59 -15.46 -1.30
CA CYS A 124 -1.83 -16.57 -1.87
C CYS A 124 -2.06 -16.70 -3.39
N THR A 125 -1.68 -15.65 -4.12
CA THR A 125 -2.06 -15.40 -5.52
C THR A 125 -1.61 -16.50 -6.45
N THR A 126 -2.57 -17.08 -7.18
CA THR A 126 -2.34 -18.05 -8.27
C THR A 126 -2.92 -17.51 -9.58
N GLN A 127 -2.49 -18.07 -10.72
CA GLN A 127 -3.08 -17.71 -12.01
C GLN A 127 -4.59 -17.96 -12.02
N ALA A 128 -5.05 -19.08 -11.46
CA ALA A 128 -6.48 -19.42 -11.42
C ALA A 128 -7.31 -18.38 -10.64
N LYS A 129 -6.84 -17.92 -9.49
CA LYS A 129 -7.53 -16.87 -8.71
C LYS A 129 -7.55 -15.54 -9.44
N TRP A 130 -6.47 -15.19 -10.13
CA TRP A 130 -6.44 -14.01 -10.97
C TRP A 130 -7.44 -14.09 -12.12
N ASP A 131 -7.45 -15.21 -12.83
CA ASP A 131 -8.36 -15.46 -13.95
C ASP A 131 -9.83 -15.44 -13.49
N GLU A 132 -10.11 -15.97 -12.30
CA GLU A 132 -11.42 -15.93 -11.66
C GLU A 132 -11.87 -14.49 -11.37
N TYR A 133 -10.99 -13.66 -10.81
CA TYR A 133 -11.26 -12.22 -10.58
C TYR A 133 -11.58 -11.50 -11.89
N ILE A 134 -10.81 -11.70 -12.92
CA ILE A 134 -11.04 -11.09 -14.24
C ILE A 134 -12.31 -11.62 -14.89
N ALA A 135 -12.56 -12.94 -14.84
CA ALA A 135 -13.79 -13.55 -15.38
C ALA A 135 -15.05 -13.08 -14.66
N GLY A 136 -14.94 -12.72 -13.38
CA GLY A 136 -16.01 -12.10 -12.58
C GLY A 136 -16.30 -10.64 -12.93
N GLY A 137 -15.61 -10.06 -13.92
CA GLY A 137 -15.76 -8.66 -14.33
C GLY A 137 -14.82 -7.70 -13.59
N GLY A 138 -13.83 -8.21 -12.86
CA GLY A 138 -12.84 -7.38 -12.16
C GLY A 138 -11.99 -6.56 -13.13
N THR A 139 -11.81 -5.28 -12.82
CA THR A 139 -10.94 -4.36 -13.55
C THR A 139 -9.66 -4.08 -12.77
N VAL A 140 -8.59 -3.65 -13.43
CA VAL A 140 -7.29 -3.47 -12.78
C VAL A 140 -6.63 -2.18 -13.24
N LEU A 141 -6.65 -1.18 -12.39
CA LEU A 141 -5.87 0.05 -12.56
C LEU A 141 -4.43 -0.15 -12.06
N HIS A 142 -4.29 -0.76 -10.88
CA HIS A 142 -3.00 -1.12 -10.29
C HIS A 142 -3.06 -2.52 -9.67
N ALA A 143 -1.93 -3.23 -9.65
CA ALA A 143 -1.75 -4.46 -8.90
C ALA A 143 -0.38 -4.48 -8.23
N PHE A 144 -0.37 -4.73 -6.91
CA PHE A 144 0.82 -4.72 -6.06
C PHE A 144 0.98 -6.07 -5.38
N CYS A 145 2.13 -6.69 -5.57
CA CYS A 145 2.49 -7.95 -4.94
C CYS A 145 3.31 -7.71 -3.67
N PHE A 146 2.65 -7.60 -2.55
CA PHE A 146 3.27 -7.55 -1.24
C PHE A 146 2.26 -8.07 -0.20
N GLY A 147 2.59 -8.08 1.02
CA GLY A 147 1.66 -8.55 2.02
C GLY A 147 2.30 -8.63 3.39
N PRO A 148 1.58 -9.19 4.33
CA PRO A 148 0.30 -9.91 4.15
C PRO A 148 -0.90 -8.99 4.06
N ALA A 149 -2.02 -9.51 3.53
CA ALA A 149 -3.32 -8.90 3.71
C ALA A 149 -3.67 -8.92 5.21
N LEU A 150 -3.81 -7.74 5.84
CA LEU A 150 -4.06 -7.62 7.28
C LEU A 150 -5.55 -7.65 7.62
N VAL A 151 -6.38 -7.16 6.72
CA VAL A 151 -7.84 -7.15 6.82
C VAL A 151 -8.40 -7.53 5.47
N VAL A 152 -9.30 -8.51 5.42
CA VAL A 152 -10.01 -8.94 4.21
C VAL A 152 -11.49 -8.90 4.50
N ASP A 153 -12.26 -8.18 3.69
CA ASP A 153 -13.72 -8.00 3.83
C ASP A 153 -14.12 -7.54 5.26
N GLY A 154 -13.33 -6.64 5.84
CA GLY A 154 -13.54 -6.12 7.20
C GLY A 154 -13.14 -7.08 8.31
N VAL A 155 -12.62 -8.27 8.00
CA VAL A 155 -12.18 -9.26 8.99
C VAL A 155 -10.65 -9.17 9.17
N PRO A 156 -10.16 -8.82 10.37
CA PRO A 156 -8.73 -8.77 10.65
C PRO A 156 -8.08 -10.17 10.57
N LEU A 157 -6.85 -10.21 10.09
CA LEU A 157 -6.02 -11.41 10.16
C LEU A 157 -5.71 -11.73 11.63
N THR A 158 -5.96 -12.96 12.05
CA THR A 158 -5.78 -13.40 13.45
C THR A 158 -4.39 -13.93 13.76
N SER A 159 -3.63 -14.34 12.74
CA SER A 159 -2.26 -14.83 12.85
C SER A 159 -1.43 -14.44 11.62
N LEU A 160 -0.14 -14.21 11.84
CA LEU A 160 0.85 -13.99 10.77
C LEU A 160 1.68 -15.27 10.48
N ASP A 161 1.32 -16.42 11.05
CA ASP A 161 2.18 -17.61 11.02
C ASP A 161 2.35 -18.17 9.61
N ASP A 162 1.29 -18.13 8.82
CA ASP A 162 1.25 -18.69 7.46
C ASP A 162 1.52 -17.68 6.35
N VAL A 163 1.90 -16.43 6.70
CA VAL A 163 2.13 -15.38 5.70
C VAL A 163 3.61 -15.07 5.50
N THR A 164 3.96 -14.69 4.29
CA THR A 164 5.31 -14.24 3.95
C THR A 164 5.44 -12.74 4.13
N ILE A 165 6.34 -12.33 5.02
CA ILE A 165 6.70 -10.93 5.22
C ILE A 165 8.15 -10.73 4.81
N ASP A 166 8.39 -9.77 3.92
CA ASP A 166 9.76 -9.40 3.54
C ASP A 166 10.54 -8.90 4.76
N ASN A 167 11.82 -9.28 4.84
CA ASN A 167 12.71 -9.04 5.99
C ASN A 167 12.32 -9.75 7.29
N GLY A 168 11.37 -10.66 7.26
CA GLY A 168 10.99 -11.53 8.38
C GLY A 168 10.07 -10.87 9.40
N LYS A 169 9.26 -11.70 10.05
CA LYS A 169 8.22 -11.30 11.02
C LYS A 169 8.79 -10.67 12.29
N ALA A 170 9.91 -11.21 12.77
CA ALA A 170 10.49 -10.86 14.07
C ALA A 170 11.41 -9.64 14.03
N LYS A 171 11.77 -9.11 12.87
CA LYS A 171 12.69 -7.98 12.77
C LYS A 171 11.96 -6.66 12.99
N LYS A 172 12.45 -5.85 13.92
CA LYS A 172 12.05 -4.45 14.04
C LYS A 172 12.47 -3.72 12.76
N ALA A 173 11.52 -3.17 12.05
CA ALA A 173 11.74 -2.40 10.84
C ALA A 173 10.56 -1.44 10.62
N GLN A 174 10.80 -0.43 9.83
CA GLN A 174 9.74 0.43 9.34
C GLN A 174 8.76 -0.41 8.52
N ARG A 175 7.48 -0.10 8.65
CA ARG A 175 6.40 -0.76 7.92
C ARG A 175 5.50 0.29 7.30
N MET A 176 5.08 0.04 6.08
CA MET A 176 4.05 0.79 5.39
C MET A 176 2.82 -0.09 5.25
N VAL A 177 1.67 0.46 5.56
CA VAL A 177 0.37 -0.21 5.42
C VAL A 177 -0.53 0.71 4.64
N ILE A 178 -1.40 0.16 3.80
CA ILE A 178 -2.46 0.90 3.14
C ILE A 178 -3.76 0.11 3.26
N GLY A 179 -4.87 0.79 3.52
CA GLY A 179 -6.20 0.19 3.57
C GLY A 179 -7.24 1.13 2.98
N GLN A 180 -8.34 0.59 2.50
CA GLN A 180 -9.50 1.34 2.08
C GLN A 180 -10.51 1.37 3.24
N ILE A 181 -11.07 2.53 3.55
CA ILE A 181 -12.05 2.73 4.63
C ILE A 181 -13.39 3.29 4.11
N GLY A 182 -13.46 3.62 2.84
CA GLY A 182 -14.64 4.11 2.15
C GLY A 182 -14.37 4.35 0.67
N THR A 183 -15.37 4.76 -0.08
CA THR A 183 -15.22 5.08 -1.52
C THR A 183 -14.22 6.21 -1.71
N LEU A 184 -13.12 5.94 -2.43
CA LEU A 184 -12.00 6.84 -2.64
C LEU A 184 -11.42 7.40 -1.33
N GLU A 185 -11.54 6.63 -0.24
CA GLU A 185 -11.06 7.00 1.07
C GLU A 185 -10.14 5.93 1.63
N TYR A 186 -8.91 6.32 1.93
CA TYR A 186 -7.83 5.41 2.28
C TYR A 186 -7.19 5.81 3.61
N LEU A 187 -6.66 4.80 4.31
CA LEU A 187 -5.82 4.93 5.49
C LEU A 187 -4.42 4.40 5.18
N ILE A 188 -3.42 5.19 5.50
CA ILE A 188 -2.01 4.90 5.30
C ILE A 188 -1.29 4.98 6.64
#